data_2d102f607a0c6081b7bab5ba377c6d15
#
_entry.id   2d102f607a0c6081b7bab5ba377c6d15
#
_cell.length_a   1.000
_cell.length_b   1.000
_cell.length_c   1.000
_cell.angle_alpha   90.00
_cell.angle_beta   90.00
_cell.angle_gamma   90.00
#
_symmetry.space_group_name_H-M   'P 1'
#
loop_
_entity.id
_entity.type
_entity.pdbx_description
1 polymer ?
#
loop_
_entity_poly.entity_id
_entity_poly.type
_entity_poly.pdbx_seq_one_letter_code
_entity_poly.pdbx_strand_id
1 'polypeptide(L)' 'MLDLMTLKPGDRLLLQKGIIADVTENMGDGQWVEVRLIEVPQRPADAGAVELCHAQDIVKILNAS' A
#
# COMPACT_ATOMS: atom_id res chain seq x y z
N MET A 1 6.21 -15.08 3.95
CA MET A 1 5.58 -14.04 4.78
C MET A 1 6.07 -12.66 4.37
N LEU A 2 5.17 -11.72 4.25
CA LEU A 2 5.54 -10.37 3.89
C LEU A 2 6.21 -9.65 5.06
N ASP A 3 7.38 -9.08 4.82
CA ASP A 3 8.10 -8.32 5.85
C ASP A 3 7.84 -6.83 5.64
N LEU A 4 6.92 -6.28 6.43
CA LEU A 4 6.53 -4.88 6.29
C LEU A 4 7.68 -3.93 6.60
N MET A 5 8.63 -4.38 7.43
CA MET A 5 9.74 -3.52 7.83
C MET A 5 10.67 -3.16 6.66
N THR A 6 10.61 -3.91 5.56
CA THR A 6 11.44 -3.62 4.40
C THR A 6 10.80 -2.65 3.42
N LEU A 7 9.53 -2.33 3.61
CA LEU A 7 8.85 -1.39 2.72
C LEU A 7 9.35 0.04 2.95
N LYS A 8 9.47 0.78 1.87
CA LYS A 8 9.96 2.15 1.92
C LYS A 8 9.12 3.03 1.00
N PRO A 9 9.15 4.34 1.19
CA PRO A 9 8.41 5.25 0.30
C PRO A 9 8.76 4.99 -1.16
N GLY A 10 7.74 4.96 -1.99
CA GLY A 10 7.89 4.68 -3.41
C GLY A 10 7.63 3.23 -3.80
N ASP A 11 7.61 2.32 -2.85
CA ASP A 11 7.25 0.93 -3.16
C ASP A 11 5.77 0.86 -3.52
N ARG A 12 5.46 0.03 -4.54
CA ARG A 12 4.08 -0.11 -5.01
C ARG A 12 3.52 -1.44 -4.54
N LEU A 13 2.28 -1.41 -4.07
CA LEU A 13 1.61 -2.55 -3.47
C LEU A 13 0.31 -2.88 -4.19
N LEU A 14 0.00 -4.17 -4.26
CA LEU A 14 -1.33 -4.64 -4.58
C LEU A 14 -2.03 -4.97 -3.27
N LEU A 15 -3.16 -4.33 -3.03
CA LEU A 15 -3.96 -4.54 -1.83
C LEU A 15 -5.17 -5.39 -2.15
N GLN A 16 -5.94 -5.73 -1.12
CA GLN A 16 -7.18 -6.47 -1.30
C GLN A 16 -8.11 -5.72 -2.27
N LYS A 17 -8.97 -6.45 -2.97
CA LYS A 17 -9.96 -5.89 -3.90
C LYS A 17 -9.34 -5.19 -5.12
N GLY A 18 -8.11 -5.56 -5.47
CA GLY A 18 -7.46 -5.00 -6.66
C GLY A 18 -6.97 -3.57 -6.52
N ILE A 19 -6.89 -3.04 -5.31
CA ILE A 19 -6.42 -1.68 -5.08
C ILE A 19 -4.90 -1.64 -5.27
N ILE A 20 -4.42 -0.65 -6.03
CA ILE A 20 -3.00 -0.37 -6.19
C ILE A 20 -2.67 0.87 -5.39
N ALA A 21 -1.59 0.82 -4.61
CA ALA A 21 -1.19 1.94 -3.78
C ALA A 21 0.33 2.05 -3.69
N ASP A 22 0.83 3.26 -3.48
CA ASP A 22 2.25 3.50 -3.28
C ASP A 22 2.50 3.84 -1.81
N VAL A 23 3.54 3.27 -1.24
CA VAL A 23 3.93 3.58 0.13
C VAL A 23 4.43 5.02 0.18
N THR A 24 3.91 5.81 1.12
CA THR A 24 4.37 7.16 1.38
C THR A 24 5.19 7.25 2.66
N GLU A 25 4.88 6.39 3.63
CA GLU A 25 5.62 6.35 4.88
C GLU A 25 5.42 5.00 5.57
N ASN A 26 6.51 4.46 6.12
CA ASN A 26 6.44 3.25 6.92
C ASN A 26 6.42 3.65 8.40
N MET A 27 5.39 3.21 9.14
CA MET A 27 5.24 3.57 10.55
C MET A 27 6.31 2.95 11.43
N GLY A 28 7.00 1.91 10.94
CA GLY A 28 8.09 1.29 11.70
C GLY A 28 7.66 0.32 12.77
N ASP A 29 6.37 0.00 12.85
CA ASP A 29 5.86 -0.92 13.88
C ASP A 29 5.64 -2.33 13.35
N GLY A 30 5.92 -2.57 12.08
CA GLY A 30 5.74 -3.87 11.46
C GLY A 30 4.31 -4.21 11.11
N GLN A 31 3.37 -3.30 11.31
CA GLN A 31 1.94 -3.55 11.08
C GLN A 31 1.30 -2.57 10.11
N TRP A 32 1.71 -1.31 10.11
CA TRP A 32 1.04 -0.26 9.35
C TRP A 32 2.01 0.49 8.46
N VAL A 33 1.53 0.81 7.26
CA VAL A 33 2.21 1.75 6.36
C VAL A 33 1.20 2.76 5.87
N GLU A 34 1.67 3.99 5.64
CA GLU A 34 0.86 5.00 5.00
C GLU A 34 1.03 4.85 3.49
N VAL A 35 -0.08 4.87 2.77
CA VAL A 35 -0.07 4.70 1.32
C VAL A 35 -0.93 5.76 0.65
N ARG A 36 -0.58 6.06 -0.61
CA ARG A 36 -1.45 6.84 -1.48
C ARG A 36 -2.10 5.88 -2.46
N LEU A 37 -3.42 5.90 -2.52
CA LEU A 37 -4.17 5.03 -3.41
C LEU A 37 -3.98 5.50 -4.85
N ILE A 38 -3.60 4.58 -5.75
CA ILE A 38 -3.37 4.89 -7.16
C ILE A 38 -4.55 4.44 -8.00
N GLU A 39 -5.01 3.20 -7.80
CA GLU A 39 -6.19 2.67 -8.47
C GLU A 39 -7.11 2.03 -7.45
N VAL A 40 -8.38 2.42 -7.48
CA VAL A 40 -9.41 1.85 -6.62
C VAL A 40 -10.57 1.46 -7.53
N PRO A 41 -10.57 0.21 -8.04
CA PRO A 41 -11.56 -0.19 -9.05
C PRO A 41 -13.00 0.02 -8.64
N GLN A 42 -13.31 -0.17 -7.36
CA GLN A 42 -14.69 -0.04 -6.87
C GLN A 42 -15.09 1.39 -6.55
N ARG A 43 -14.10 2.28 -6.36
CA ARG A 43 -14.35 3.68 -6.04
C ARG A 43 -13.26 4.55 -6.65
N PRO A 44 -13.30 4.73 -7.98
CA PRO A 44 -12.23 5.48 -8.67
C PRO A 44 -11.98 6.87 -8.12
N ALA A 45 -12.99 7.48 -7.50
CA ALA A 45 -12.83 8.81 -6.92
C ALA A 45 -11.87 8.82 -5.72
N ASP A 46 -11.59 7.67 -5.13
CA ASP A 46 -10.66 7.58 -4.01
C ASP A 46 -9.19 7.57 -4.45
N ALA A 47 -8.93 7.47 -5.74
CA ALA A 47 -7.56 7.55 -6.24
C ALA A 47 -6.94 8.88 -5.82
N GLY A 48 -5.72 8.80 -5.29
CA GLY A 48 -5.02 9.97 -4.76
C GLY A 48 -5.18 10.18 -3.26
N ALA A 49 -6.10 9.46 -2.62
CA ALA A 49 -6.29 9.57 -1.18
C ALA A 49 -5.12 8.91 -0.44
N VAL A 50 -4.79 9.44 0.73
CA VAL A 50 -3.75 8.89 1.60
C VAL A 50 -4.44 8.18 2.75
N GLU A 51 -4.05 6.92 2.99
CA GLU A 51 -4.67 6.09 4.03
C GLU A 51 -3.61 5.23 4.71
N LEU A 52 -3.95 4.73 5.89
CA LEU A 52 -3.14 3.71 6.56
C LEU A 52 -3.55 2.34 6.07
N CYS A 53 -2.56 1.51 5.77
CA CYS A 53 -2.77 0.15 5.27
C CYS A 53 -2.15 -0.84 6.25
N HIS A 54 -2.93 -1.84 6.66
CA HIS A 54 -2.43 -2.89 7.53
C HIS A 54 -1.74 -3.98 6.71
N ALA A 55 -0.75 -4.63 7.29
CA ALA A 55 -0.02 -5.70 6.62
C ALA A 55 -0.94 -6.78 6.06
N GLN A 56 -2.03 -7.10 6.75
CA GLN A 56 -2.97 -8.12 6.29
C GLN A 56 -3.71 -7.75 5.01
N ASP A 57 -3.76 -6.47 4.68
CA ASP A 57 -4.43 -6.02 3.46
C ASP A 57 -3.54 -6.06 2.24
N ILE A 58 -2.26 -6.34 2.41
CA ILE A 58 -1.30 -6.36 1.31
C ILE A 58 -1.29 -7.75 0.69
N VAL A 59 -1.60 -7.83 -0.61
CA VAL A 59 -1.58 -9.08 -1.35
C VAL A 59 -0.17 -9.37 -1.84
N LYS A 60 0.50 -8.38 -2.40
CA LYS A 60 1.89 -8.53 -2.82
C LYS A 60 2.53 -7.18 -3.12
N ILE A 61 3.84 -7.18 -3.20
CA ILE A 61 4.62 -6.00 -3.56
C ILE A 61 4.82 -6.03 -5.07
N LEU A 62 4.39 -4.96 -5.75
CA LEU A 62 4.50 -4.88 -7.21
C LEU A 62 5.80 -4.27 -7.67
N ASN A 63 6.40 -3.54 -6.87
CA ASN A 63 7.64 -2.82 -7.01
C ASN A 63 8.12 -2.58 -8.43
N ALA A 64 7.98 -1.37 -8.89
CA ALA A 64 8.24 -1.04 -10.28
C ALA A 64 9.69 -0.70 -10.58
N SER A 65 10.53 -0.59 -9.62
CA SER A 65 11.92 -0.19 -9.90
C SER A 65 12.83 -1.37 -10.05
#